data_dd929c88287d40e5e535a8ae0d6c5048
#
_entry.id   dd929c88287d40e5e535a8ae0d6c5048
#
_cell.length_a   1.000
_cell.length_b   1.000
_cell.length_c   1.000
_cell.angle_alpha   90.00
_cell.angle_beta   90.00
_cell.angle_gamma   90.00
#
_symmetry.space_group_name_H-M   'P 1'
#
loop_
_entity.id
_entity.type
_entity.pdbx_description
1 polymer ?
#
loop_
_entity_poly.entity_id
_entity_poly.type
_entity_poly.pdbx_seq_one_letter_code
_entity_poly.pdbx_strand_id
1 'polypeptide(L)'
;RGQVLELIAEPSIAADALPALLAAIEEGLGEEVEPLPAVSQQREVIADIAEVLIAPASGAQLQAIPAAPGIAIGPAHIQVQQTIDYPLRGESAAVERERLKQALSDVRSDIQGLIERSKAKAIREIFITHQEMLDDPELTDEVDTRLKQGESAEAAWMAVIEAAAKQQESLQDALLAERAADLRDIGRRVLAQLCGVQTASEPEQPYILVMD
;
A
#
# COMPACT_ATOMS: atom_id res chain seq x y z
N ARG A 1 -4.66 14.08 -18.91
CA ARG A 1 -4.65 14.42 -20.35
C ARG A 1 -4.29 15.90 -20.47
N GLY A 2 -3.27 16.24 -21.33
CA GLY A 2 -2.88 17.63 -21.60
C GLY A 2 -1.53 18.06 -21.02
N GLN A 3 -0.77 17.18 -20.38
CA GLN A 3 0.63 17.45 -20.03
C GLN A 3 1.50 17.32 -21.30
N VAL A 4 2.39 18.30 -21.48
CA VAL A 4 3.39 18.27 -22.56
C VAL A 4 4.65 17.63 -22.00
N LEU A 5 5.10 16.56 -22.65
CA LEU A 5 6.36 15.90 -22.33
C LEU A 5 7.40 16.34 -23.35
N GLU A 6 8.58 16.69 -22.90
CA GLU A 6 9.73 16.99 -23.73
C GLU A 6 10.70 15.81 -23.65
N LEU A 7 11.02 15.24 -24.82
CA LEU A 7 11.97 14.14 -24.94
C LEU A 7 13.33 14.68 -25.37
N ILE A 8 14.36 14.44 -24.56
CA ILE A 8 15.72 14.90 -24.82
C ILE A 8 16.63 13.68 -24.97
N ALA A 9 17.38 13.61 -26.06
CA ALA A 9 18.36 12.56 -26.31
C ALA A 9 19.70 13.16 -26.76
N GLU A 10 20.80 12.44 -26.53
CA GLU A 10 22.11 12.83 -27.07
C GLU A 10 22.09 12.84 -28.59
N PRO A 11 22.72 13.84 -29.25
CA PRO A 11 22.70 13.99 -30.71
C PRO A 11 23.17 12.75 -31.47
N SER A 12 24.05 11.96 -30.87
CA SER A 12 24.62 10.74 -31.48
C SER A 12 23.62 9.59 -31.65
N ILE A 13 22.56 9.56 -30.84
CA ILE A 13 21.55 8.49 -30.79
C ILE A 13 20.14 8.99 -31.07
N ALA A 14 19.94 10.31 -31.07
CA ALA A 14 18.61 10.93 -31.17
C ALA A 14 17.84 10.51 -32.42
N ALA A 15 18.54 10.29 -33.57
CA ALA A 15 17.91 9.94 -34.83
C ALA A 15 17.20 8.56 -34.79
N ASP A 16 17.71 7.62 -34.00
CA ASP A 16 17.19 6.26 -33.93
C ASP A 16 16.34 6.09 -32.65
N ALA A 17 16.78 6.69 -31.54
CA ALA A 17 16.14 6.51 -30.22
C ALA A 17 14.81 7.26 -30.08
N LEU A 18 14.70 8.50 -30.57
CA LEU A 18 13.47 9.28 -30.43
C LEU A 18 12.27 8.69 -31.19
N PRO A 19 12.42 8.24 -32.47
CA PRO A 19 11.30 7.58 -33.15
C PRO A 19 10.88 6.25 -32.48
N ALA A 20 11.85 5.47 -32.01
CA ALA A 20 11.56 4.21 -31.31
C ALA A 20 10.81 4.45 -29.97
N LEU A 21 11.21 5.46 -29.22
CA LEU A 21 10.55 5.83 -27.97
C LEU A 21 9.14 6.39 -28.21
N LEU A 22 8.97 7.23 -29.24
CA LEU A 22 7.63 7.73 -29.61
C LEU A 22 6.69 6.60 -30.01
N ALA A 23 7.15 5.65 -30.81
CA ALA A 23 6.37 4.48 -31.19
C ALA A 23 5.99 3.64 -29.97
N ALA A 24 6.92 3.40 -29.05
CA ALA A 24 6.63 2.67 -27.80
C ALA A 24 5.61 3.39 -26.92
N ILE A 25 5.66 4.72 -26.85
CA ILE A 25 4.67 5.54 -26.10
C ILE A 25 3.29 5.46 -26.78
N GLU A 26 3.22 5.52 -28.12
CA GLU A 26 1.97 5.40 -28.87
C GLU A 26 1.35 3.99 -28.73
N GLU A 27 2.16 2.95 -28.61
CA GLU A 27 1.75 1.58 -28.34
C GLU A 27 1.42 1.31 -26.87
N GLY A 28 1.54 2.33 -26.00
CA GLY A 28 1.21 2.21 -24.57
C GLY A 28 2.31 1.59 -23.71
N LEU A 29 3.58 1.63 -24.15
CA LEU A 29 4.75 1.10 -23.41
C LEU A 29 4.63 -0.37 -22.97
N GLY A 30 3.84 -1.15 -23.73
CA GLY A 30 3.57 -2.56 -23.42
C GLY A 30 2.43 -2.78 -22.42
N GLU A 31 1.75 -1.74 -22.01
CA GLU A 31 0.51 -1.88 -21.24
C GLU A 31 -0.67 -2.16 -22.17
N GLU A 32 -1.43 -3.21 -21.89
CA GLU A 32 -2.74 -3.42 -22.52
C GLU A 32 -3.67 -2.32 -22.03
N VAL A 33 -3.97 -1.36 -22.91
CA VAL A 33 -4.93 -0.28 -22.61
C VAL A 33 -6.34 -0.88 -22.62
N GLU A 34 -6.77 -1.48 -21.51
CA GLU A 34 -8.20 -1.65 -21.29
C GLU A 34 -8.82 -0.25 -21.16
N PRO A 35 -9.90 0.03 -21.90
CA PRO A 35 -10.57 1.32 -21.78
C PRO A 35 -11.10 1.44 -20.33
N LEU A 36 -10.50 2.35 -19.57
CA LEU A 36 -10.97 2.72 -18.24
C LEU A 36 -12.48 3.05 -18.37
N PRO A 37 -13.35 2.40 -17.59
CA PRO A 37 -14.76 2.77 -17.55
C PRO A 37 -14.83 4.26 -17.22
N ALA A 38 -15.63 5.00 -17.97
CA ALA A 38 -15.84 6.42 -17.79
C ALA A 38 -16.25 6.67 -16.33
N VAL A 39 -15.37 7.26 -15.54
CA VAL A 39 -15.67 7.70 -14.19
C VAL A 39 -16.62 8.88 -14.31
N SER A 40 -17.91 8.57 -14.38
CA SER A 40 -18.95 9.55 -14.24
C SER A 40 -18.95 10.11 -12.83
N GLN A 41 -18.73 11.39 -12.73
CA GLN A 41 -19.04 12.33 -11.65
C GLN A 41 -19.92 11.76 -10.51
N GLN A 42 -19.31 11.12 -9.54
CA GLN A 42 -19.94 10.75 -8.27
C GLN A 42 -19.03 11.04 -7.08
N ARG A 43 -18.25 12.12 -7.16
CA ARG A 43 -17.28 12.50 -6.13
C ARG A 43 -17.84 13.41 -5.03
N GLU A 44 -19.13 13.74 -5.05
CA GLU A 44 -19.74 14.71 -4.09
C GLU A 44 -20.48 14.08 -2.90
N VAL A 45 -20.50 12.76 -2.74
CA VAL A 45 -21.28 12.12 -1.65
C VAL A 45 -20.40 11.55 -0.52
N ILE A 46 -19.07 11.63 -0.64
CA ILE A 46 -18.17 10.93 0.31
C ILE A 46 -17.77 11.82 1.53
N ALA A 47 -18.10 13.11 1.52
CA ALA A 47 -17.69 14.02 2.60
C ALA A 47 -18.52 13.91 3.90
N ASP A 48 -19.64 13.18 3.91
CA ASP A 48 -20.60 13.18 5.03
C ASP A 48 -20.70 11.83 5.77
N ILE A 49 -19.84 10.85 5.49
CA ILE A 49 -19.92 9.51 6.09
C ILE A 49 -18.95 9.31 7.29
N ALA A 50 -18.21 10.34 7.67
CA ALA A 50 -17.21 10.23 8.75
C ALA A 50 -17.80 10.18 10.18
N GLU A 51 -19.09 10.14 10.33
CA GLU A 51 -19.73 10.21 11.66
C GLU A 51 -20.74 9.11 11.90
N VAL A 52 -20.44 7.87 11.95
CA VAL A 52 -21.17 6.86 12.76
C VAL A 52 -20.54 5.46 12.60
N LEU A 53 -19.52 5.15 13.31
CA LEU A 53 -19.16 3.76 13.64
C LEU A 53 -19.86 3.31 14.91
N ILE A 54 -21.19 3.42 14.92
CA ILE A 54 -22.01 2.67 15.87
C ILE A 54 -22.35 1.36 15.19
N ALA A 55 -21.96 0.24 15.82
CA ALA A 55 -22.36 -1.09 15.32
C ALA A 55 -23.87 -1.09 15.07
N PRO A 56 -24.34 -1.37 13.84
CA PRO A 56 -25.73 -1.27 13.53
C PRO A 56 -26.53 -2.25 14.38
N ALA A 57 -27.71 -1.82 14.85
CA ALA A 57 -28.62 -2.70 15.58
C ALA A 57 -28.99 -3.92 14.72
N SER A 58 -29.26 -5.06 15.35
CA SER A 58 -29.69 -6.27 14.65
C SER A 58 -30.89 -5.96 13.73
N GLY A 59 -30.76 -6.29 12.44
CA GLY A 59 -31.76 -5.99 11.42
C GLY A 59 -31.61 -4.62 10.75
N ALA A 60 -30.59 -3.83 11.07
CA ALA A 60 -30.30 -2.58 10.37
C ALA A 60 -29.89 -2.83 8.91
N GLN A 61 -30.36 -1.95 8.03
CA GLN A 61 -29.95 -1.93 6.63
C GLN A 61 -28.93 -0.82 6.42
N LEU A 62 -27.79 -1.17 5.85
CA LEU A 62 -26.77 -0.23 5.46
C LEU A 62 -26.92 0.07 3.95
N GLN A 63 -26.88 1.35 3.59
CA GLN A 63 -26.84 1.75 2.19
C GLN A 63 -25.36 1.75 1.73
N ALA A 64 -25.10 1.12 0.60
CA ALA A 64 -23.76 1.04 0.02
C ALA A 64 -23.82 1.12 -1.50
N ILE A 65 -22.69 1.44 -2.13
CA ILE A 65 -22.52 1.44 -3.58
C ILE A 65 -22.06 0.03 -3.98
N PRO A 66 -22.79 -0.69 -4.86
CA PRO A 66 -22.38 -2.02 -5.28
C PRO A 66 -21.13 -1.92 -6.18
N ALA A 67 -20.05 -2.58 -5.78
CA ALA A 67 -18.81 -2.66 -6.56
C ALA A 67 -18.78 -3.89 -7.49
N ALA A 68 -19.58 -4.92 -7.21
CA ALA A 68 -19.68 -6.12 -8.02
C ALA A 68 -21.13 -6.64 -8.04
N PRO A 69 -21.57 -7.28 -9.13
CA PRO A 69 -22.90 -7.90 -9.19
C PRO A 69 -22.95 -9.17 -8.34
N GLY A 70 -24.08 -9.43 -7.71
CA GLY A 70 -24.33 -10.66 -6.96
C GLY A 70 -24.85 -10.42 -5.56
N ILE A 71 -25.13 -11.52 -4.88
CA ILE A 71 -25.58 -11.55 -3.49
C ILE A 71 -24.74 -12.57 -2.76
N ALA A 72 -24.18 -12.18 -1.61
CA ALA A 72 -23.49 -13.08 -0.69
C ALA A 72 -24.24 -13.14 0.63
N ILE A 73 -24.36 -14.34 1.20
CA ILE A 73 -24.97 -14.58 2.51
C ILE A 73 -23.99 -15.42 3.32
N GLY A 74 -23.63 -14.94 4.48
CA GLY A 74 -22.67 -15.63 5.35
C GLY A 74 -22.44 -14.88 6.67
N PRO A 75 -21.64 -15.46 7.57
CA PRO A 75 -21.21 -14.78 8.78
C PRO A 75 -20.36 -13.57 8.43
N ALA A 76 -20.51 -12.46 9.15
CA ALA A 76 -19.67 -11.30 9.00
C ALA A 76 -18.40 -11.46 9.87
N HIS A 77 -17.25 -11.22 9.28
CA HIS A 77 -15.97 -11.06 9.97
C HIS A 77 -15.55 -9.59 9.91
N ILE A 78 -15.59 -8.92 11.05
CA ILE A 78 -15.27 -7.50 11.13
C ILE A 78 -13.78 -7.37 11.45
N GLN A 79 -13.04 -6.83 10.51
CA GLN A 79 -11.63 -6.52 10.68
C GLN A 79 -11.49 -5.05 11.09
N VAL A 80 -11.33 -4.82 12.39
CA VAL A 80 -11.06 -3.47 12.91
C VAL A 80 -9.55 -3.20 12.80
N GLN A 81 -9.18 -2.03 12.31
CA GLN A 81 -7.79 -1.60 12.36
C GLN A 81 -7.38 -1.39 13.82
N GLN A 82 -6.61 -2.32 14.36
CA GLN A 82 -6.10 -2.19 15.72
C GLN A 82 -5.02 -1.10 15.75
N THR A 83 -5.19 -0.13 16.62
CA THR A 83 -4.10 0.78 16.97
C THR A 83 -3.08 0.00 17.80
N ILE A 84 -1.89 -0.16 17.27
CA ILE A 84 -0.80 -0.84 17.96
C ILE A 84 -0.03 0.20 18.75
N ASP A 85 -0.04 0.07 20.08
CA ASP A 85 0.78 0.90 20.96
C ASP A 85 2.21 0.35 20.98
N TYR A 86 3.19 1.24 20.81
CA TYR A 86 4.61 0.88 20.77
C TYR A 86 5.47 1.93 21.47
N PRO A 87 6.65 1.55 21.99
CA PRO A 87 7.55 2.48 22.64
C PRO A 87 8.15 3.46 21.62
N LEU A 88 8.31 4.73 22.03
CA LEU A 88 8.94 5.74 21.18
C LEU A 88 10.47 5.69 21.26
N ARG A 89 11.03 5.11 22.32
CA ARG A 89 12.47 5.01 22.56
C ARG A 89 12.92 3.56 22.58
N GLY A 90 14.05 3.31 21.90
CA GLY A 90 14.66 1.99 21.84
C GLY A 90 15.77 1.81 22.88
N GLU A 91 16.30 0.59 22.96
CA GLU A 91 17.42 0.26 23.86
C GLU A 91 18.76 0.79 23.31
N SER A 92 19.11 0.40 22.09
CA SER A 92 20.29 0.91 21.37
C SER A 92 20.08 0.78 19.87
N ALA A 93 20.74 1.64 19.11
CA ALA A 93 20.62 1.61 17.63
C ALA A 93 21.02 0.26 17.02
N ALA A 94 21.92 -0.49 17.63
CA ALA A 94 22.32 -1.81 17.14
C ALA A 94 21.22 -2.86 17.37
N VAL A 95 20.63 -2.87 18.55
CA VAL A 95 19.53 -3.80 18.90
C VAL A 95 18.31 -3.49 18.04
N GLU A 96 17.91 -2.23 17.96
CA GLU A 96 16.73 -1.82 17.18
C GLU A 96 16.90 -2.10 15.68
N ARG A 97 18.12 -1.92 15.14
CA ARG A 97 18.42 -2.27 13.75
C ARG A 97 18.26 -3.77 13.49
N GLU A 98 18.72 -4.61 14.39
CA GLU A 98 18.60 -6.06 14.21
C GLU A 98 17.14 -6.52 14.33
N ARG A 99 16.37 -5.93 15.26
CA ARG A 99 14.92 -6.17 15.36
C ARG A 99 14.19 -5.79 14.06
N LEU A 100 14.47 -4.61 13.53
CA LEU A 100 13.86 -4.15 12.28
C LEU A 100 14.25 -5.05 11.10
N LYS A 101 15.53 -5.41 11.00
CA LYS A 101 16.02 -6.30 9.93
C LYS A 101 15.32 -7.66 9.96
N GLN A 102 15.14 -8.23 11.15
CA GLN A 102 14.40 -9.47 11.29
C GLN A 102 12.94 -9.31 10.88
N ALA A 103 12.26 -8.25 11.34
CA ALA A 103 10.87 -7.97 10.98
C ALA A 103 10.69 -7.77 9.46
N LEU A 104 11.58 -7.03 8.80
CA LEU A 104 11.57 -6.87 7.35
C LEU A 104 11.77 -8.20 6.62
N SER A 105 12.66 -9.06 7.10
CA SER A 105 12.89 -10.39 6.54
C SER A 105 11.66 -11.29 6.67
N ASP A 106 11.00 -11.26 7.81
CA ASP A 106 9.80 -12.05 8.07
C ASP A 106 8.63 -11.60 7.20
N VAL A 107 8.36 -10.29 7.14
CA VAL A 107 7.32 -9.70 6.27
C VAL A 107 7.60 -10.00 4.80
N ARG A 108 8.86 -9.93 4.35
CA ARG A 108 9.23 -10.31 2.98
C ARG A 108 8.91 -11.77 2.69
N SER A 109 9.21 -12.66 3.62
CA SER A 109 8.89 -14.08 3.48
C SER A 109 7.38 -14.32 3.40
N ASP A 110 6.60 -13.61 4.20
CA ASP A 110 5.14 -13.68 4.18
C ASP A 110 4.57 -13.19 2.84
N ILE A 111 5.05 -12.05 2.34
CA ILE A 111 4.64 -11.52 1.02
C ILE A 111 5.04 -12.48 -0.09
N GLN A 112 6.23 -13.07 -0.04
CA GLN A 112 6.66 -14.08 -1.00
C GLN A 112 5.69 -15.27 -1.02
N GLY A 113 5.25 -15.73 0.14
CA GLY A 113 4.24 -16.78 0.26
C GLY A 113 2.88 -16.37 -0.34
N LEU A 114 2.50 -15.08 -0.26
CA LEU A 114 1.28 -14.55 -0.91
C LEU A 114 1.43 -14.52 -2.44
N ILE A 115 2.58 -14.12 -2.95
CA ILE A 115 2.89 -14.13 -4.39
C ILE A 115 2.74 -15.54 -4.96
N GLU A 116 3.30 -16.55 -4.28
CA GLU A 116 3.27 -17.94 -4.72
C GLU A 116 1.87 -18.55 -4.71
N ARG A 117 1.05 -18.20 -3.72
CA ARG A 117 -0.34 -18.67 -3.60
C ARG A 117 -1.31 -17.93 -4.53
N SER A 118 -0.98 -16.73 -4.98
CA SER A 118 -1.86 -15.90 -5.80
C SER A 118 -1.98 -16.43 -7.22
N LYS A 119 -3.19 -16.75 -7.65
CA LYS A 119 -3.48 -17.25 -9.00
C LYS A 119 -3.64 -16.10 -10.01
N ALA A 120 -4.18 -14.98 -9.59
CA ALA A 120 -4.41 -13.82 -10.44
C ALA A 120 -3.12 -13.03 -10.63
N LYS A 121 -2.77 -12.73 -11.89
CA LYS A 121 -1.56 -11.98 -12.25
C LYS A 121 -1.54 -10.61 -11.58
N ALA A 122 -2.65 -9.85 -11.67
CA ALA A 122 -2.75 -8.52 -11.08
C ALA A 122 -2.49 -8.51 -9.56
N ILE A 123 -3.01 -9.50 -8.82
CA ILE A 123 -2.75 -9.61 -7.38
C ILE A 123 -1.27 -9.90 -7.09
N ARG A 124 -0.63 -10.74 -7.89
CA ARG A 124 0.81 -10.99 -7.76
C ARG A 124 1.65 -9.75 -7.99
N GLU A 125 1.29 -8.95 -8.98
CA GLU A 125 2.00 -7.69 -9.30
C GLU A 125 1.93 -6.70 -8.14
N ILE A 126 0.78 -6.58 -7.46
CA ILE A 126 0.64 -5.77 -6.25
C ILE A 126 1.63 -6.24 -5.16
N PHE A 127 1.68 -7.54 -4.88
CA PHE A 127 2.60 -8.05 -3.86
C PHE A 127 4.08 -7.94 -4.25
N ILE A 128 4.42 -8.04 -5.53
CA ILE A 128 5.78 -7.77 -6.02
C ILE A 128 6.15 -6.31 -5.75
N THR A 129 5.27 -5.37 -6.06
CA THR A 129 5.49 -3.95 -5.77
C THR A 129 5.66 -3.70 -4.26
N HIS A 130 4.86 -4.36 -3.41
CA HIS A 130 5.03 -4.29 -1.95
C HIS A 130 6.40 -4.81 -1.51
N GLN A 131 6.90 -5.88 -2.13
CA GLN A 131 8.22 -6.42 -1.81
C GLN A 131 9.35 -5.46 -2.24
N GLU A 132 9.22 -4.81 -3.40
CA GLU A 132 10.15 -3.80 -3.87
C GLU A 132 10.21 -2.57 -2.94
N MET A 133 9.06 -2.14 -2.41
CA MET A 133 9.00 -1.05 -1.43
C MET A 133 9.72 -1.39 -0.12
N LEU A 134 9.68 -2.65 0.34
CA LEU A 134 10.43 -3.08 1.52
C LEU A 134 11.95 -3.02 1.32
N ASP A 135 12.40 -3.11 0.08
CA ASP A 135 13.82 -3.10 -0.30
C ASP A 135 14.34 -1.70 -0.63
N ASP A 136 13.51 -0.67 -0.49
CA ASP A 136 13.88 0.71 -0.79
C ASP A 136 14.97 1.22 0.19
N PRO A 137 16.19 1.51 -0.33
CA PRO A 137 17.28 1.99 0.51
C PRO A 137 16.98 3.36 1.14
N GLU A 138 16.18 4.21 0.50
CA GLU A 138 15.86 5.54 1.04
C GLU A 138 15.07 5.42 2.35
N LEU A 139 14.15 4.45 2.43
CA LEU A 139 13.41 4.18 3.67
C LEU A 139 14.33 3.65 4.77
N THR A 140 15.17 2.67 4.45
CA THR A 140 16.03 2.02 5.45
C THR A 140 17.14 2.93 5.97
N ASP A 141 17.70 3.80 5.15
CA ASP A 141 18.75 4.75 5.53
C ASP A 141 18.21 5.85 6.46
N GLU A 142 17.00 6.36 6.18
CA GLU A 142 16.35 7.33 7.04
C GLU A 142 15.97 6.72 8.39
N VAL A 143 15.46 5.47 8.40
CA VAL A 143 15.19 4.74 9.65
C VAL A 143 16.47 4.59 10.46
N ASP A 144 17.60 4.20 9.84
CA ASP A 144 18.88 4.04 10.54
C ASP A 144 19.35 5.35 11.19
N THR A 145 19.08 6.48 10.56
CA THR A 145 19.36 7.80 11.11
C THR A 145 18.56 8.06 12.38
N ARG A 146 17.27 7.70 12.42
CA ARG A 146 16.40 7.83 13.59
C ARG A 146 16.77 6.87 14.72
N LEU A 147 17.16 5.64 14.39
CA LEU A 147 17.67 4.68 15.39
C LEU A 147 18.90 5.21 16.10
N LYS A 148 19.82 5.89 15.38
CA LYS A 148 20.98 6.55 15.98
C LYS A 148 20.62 7.70 16.93
N GLN A 149 19.42 8.28 16.78
CA GLN A 149 18.88 9.32 17.68
C GLN A 149 18.16 8.71 18.89
N GLY A 150 18.13 7.37 19.01
CA GLY A 150 17.57 6.66 20.15
C GLY A 150 16.07 6.39 20.03
N GLU A 151 15.50 6.49 18.84
CA GLU A 151 14.12 6.01 18.59
C GLU A 151 14.08 4.48 18.59
N SER A 152 12.93 3.90 18.91
CA SER A 152 12.68 2.46 18.73
C SER A 152 12.53 2.11 17.25
N ALA A 153 12.65 0.83 16.91
CA ALA A 153 12.44 0.34 15.54
C ALA A 153 11.03 0.68 15.03
N GLU A 154 10.03 0.52 15.90
CA GLU A 154 8.63 0.82 15.59
C GLU A 154 8.41 2.30 15.29
N ALA A 155 8.91 3.18 16.16
CA ALA A 155 8.73 4.63 16.01
C ALA A 155 9.47 5.16 14.78
N ALA A 156 10.71 4.75 14.58
CA ALA A 156 11.54 5.15 13.45
C ALA A 156 10.91 4.68 12.13
N TRP A 157 10.49 3.42 12.05
CA TRP A 157 9.86 2.85 10.87
C TRP A 157 8.55 3.59 10.51
N MET A 158 7.62 3.71 11.46
CA MET A 158 6.34 4.36 11.20
C MET A 158 6.48 5.84 10.83
N ALA A 159 7.43 6.56 11.44
CA ALA A 159 7.69 7.95 11.09
C ALA A 159 8.20 8.12 9.65
N VAL A 160 9.08 7.23 9.19
CA VAL A 160 9.61 7.25 7.81
C VAL A 160 8.52 6.89 6.81
N ILE A 161 7.77 5.82 7.07
CA ILE A 161 6.64 5.41 6.21
C ILE A 161 5.62 6.53 6.07
N GLU A 162 5.21 7.16 7.17
CA GLU A 162 4.22 8.23 7.12
C GLU A 162 4.75 9.50 6.41
N ALA A 163 6.04 9.81 6.56
CA ALA A 163 6.69 10.89 5.82
C ALA A 163 6.70 10.61 4.31
N ALA A 164 7.08 9.40 3.90
CA ALA A 164 7.07 8.98 2.50
C ALA A 164 5.66 8.98 1.90
N ALA A 165 4.67 8.46 2.63
CA ALA A 165 3.27 8.47 2.19
C ALA A 165 2.73 9.89 1.99
N LYS A 166 2.98 10.81 2.92
CA LYS A 166 2.59 12.22 2.80
C LYS A 166 3.28 12.90 1.62
N GLN A 167 4.54 12.57 1.36
CA GLN A 167 5.25 13.09 0.20
C GLN A 167 4.56 12.66 -1.11
N GLN A 168 4.18 11.39 -1.23
CA GLN A 168 3.44 10.88 -2.39
C GLN A 168 2.09 11.59 -2.55
N GLU A 169 1.33 11.75 -1.49
CA GLU A 169 0.04 12.45 -1.50
C GLU A 169 0.16 13.92 -1.93
N SER A 170 1.27 14.59 -1.59
CA SER A 170 1.51 15.99 -1.93
C SER A 170 1.65 16.23 -3.43
N LEU A 171 1.96 15.22 -4.22
CA LEU A 171 2.18 15.31 -5.65
C LEU A 171 0.89 15.40 -6.48
N GLN A 172 -0.29 15.36 -5.84
CA GLN A 172 -1.63 15.53 -6.45
C GLN A 172 -1.90 14.60 -7.66
N ASP A 173 -1.25 13.46 -7.69
CA ASP A 173 -1.42 12.41 -8.68
C ASP A 173 -2.18 11.24 -8.06
N ALA A 174 -3.22 10.75 -8.73
CA ALA A 174 -4.08 9.69 -8.21
C ALA A 174 -3.31 8.36 -8.03
N LEU A 175 -2.40 8.03 -8.95
CA LEU A 175 -1.56 6.83 -8.85
C LEU A 175 -0.59 6.90 -7.66
N LEU A 176 -0.05 8.10 -7.39
CA LEU A 176 0.84 8.30 -6.25
C LEU A 176 0.07 8.28 -4.93
N ALA A 177 -1.19 8.71 -4.92
CA ALA A 177 -2.06 8.57 -3.75
C ALA A 177 -2.35 7.09 -3.42
N GLU A 178 -2.54 6.23 -4.43
CA GLU A 178 -2.66 4.78 -4.23
C GLU A 178 -1.37 4.18 -3.64
N ARG A 179 -0.20 4.60 -4.13
CA ARG A 179 1.09 4.19 -3.56
C ARG A 179 1.28 4.61 -2.11
N ALA A 180 0.73 5.76 -1.71
CA ALA A 180 0.75 6.18 -0.31
C ALA A 180 -0.04 5.23 0.60
N ALA A 181 -1.16 4.70 0.12
CA ALA A 181 -1.93 3.68 0.83
C ALA A 181 -1.15 2.36 0.97
N ASP A 182 -0.48 1.92 -0.10
CA ASP A 182 0.38 0.73 -0.11
C ASP A 182 1.54 0.87 0.87
N LEU A 183 2.22 2.01 0.90
CA LEU A 183 3.28 2.31 1.87
C LEU A 183 2.77 2.16 3.31
N ARG A 184 1.59 2.69 3.62
CA ARG A 184 1.00 2.55 4.96
C ARG A 184 0.63 1.11 5.29
N ASP A 185 0.16 0.33 4.30
CA ASP A 185 -0.13 -1.09 4.52
C ASP A 185 1.14 -1.87 4.86
N ILE A 186 2.21 -1.67 4.09
CA ILE A 186 3.53 -2.26 4.38
C ILE A 186 4.04 -1.80 5.74
N GLY A 187 3.90 -0.50 6.04
CA GLY A 187 4.27 0.06 7.34
C GLY A 187 3.61 -0.66 8.50
N ARG A 188 2.30 -0.89 8.40
CA ARG A 188 1.53 -1.62 9.43
C ARG A 188 1.93 -3.09 9.54
N ARG A 189 2.25 -3.77 8.43
CA ARG A 189 2.71 -5.16 8.45
C ARG A 189 4.02 -5.31 9.22
N VAL A 190 4.99 -4.43 8.95
CA VAL A 190 6.28 -4.43 9.66
C VAL A 190 6.09 -4.05 11.13
N LEU A 191 5.23 -3.06 11.43
CA LEU A 191 4.90 -2.69 12.81
C LEU A 191 4.28 -3.86 13.58
N ALA A 192 3.32 -4.56 13.00
CA ALA A 192 2.69 -5.73 13.61
C ALA A 192 3.73 -6.82 13.93
N GLN A 193 4.66 -7.07 13.01
CA GLN A 193 5.75 -8.01 13.19
C GLN A 193 6.71 -7.58 14.32
N LEU A 194 7.11 -6.29 14.37
CA LEU A 194 7.95 -5.73 15.43
C LEU A 194 7.31 -5.86 16.82
N CYS A 195 6.00 -5.65 16.89
CA CYS A 195 5.22 -5.74 18.13
C CYS A 195 4.76 -7.17 18.48
N GLY A 196 5.05 -8.16 17.64
CA GLY A 196 4.60 -9.54 17.85
C GLY A 196 3.07 -9.68 17.80
N VAL A 197 2.37 -8.76 17.13
CA VAL A 197 0.92 -8.82 16.96
C VAL A 197 0.62 -9.80 15.83
N GLN A 198 0.04 -10.94 16.18
CA GLN A 198 -0.46 -11.85 15.16
C GLN A 198 -1.73 -11.25 14.56
N THR A 199 -1.75 -11.09 13.25
CA THR A 199 -2.99 -10.84 12.51
C THR A 199 -3.98 -11.95 12.88
N ALA A 200 -5.18 -11.58 13.29
CA ALA A 200 -6.20 -12.54 13.64
C ALA A 200 -6.33 -13.57 12.50
N SER A 201 -6.30 -14.85 12.85
CA SER A 201 -6.43 -15.91 11.86
C SER A 201 -7.77 -15.77 11.15
N GLU A 202 -7.74 -15.80 9.83
CA GLU A 202 -8.95 -15.79 9.02
C GLU A 202 -9.81 -17.02 9.39
N PRO A 203 -11.15 -16.87 9.45
CA PRO A 203 -12.03 -17.99 9.68
C PRO A 203 -11.85 -19.07 8.61
N GLU A 204 -11.84 -20.34 8.99
CA GLU A 204 -11.72 -21.47 8.05
C GLU A 204 -12.95 -21.62 7.13
N GLN A 205 -14.08 -21.08 7.54
CA GLN A 205 -15.32 -21.12 6.76
C GLN A 205 -15.49 -19.83 5.93
N PRO A 206 -16.16 -19.89 4.77
CA PRO A 206 -16.46 -18.70 3.98
C PRO A 206 -17.22 -17.66 4.82
N TYR A 207 -16.77 -16.41 4.74
CA TYR A 207 -17.28 -15.28 5.51
C TYR A 207 -17.39 -14.01 4.64
N ILE A 208 -18.15 -13.04 5.10
CA ILE A 208 -18.21 -11.70 4.52
C ILE A 208 -17.23 -10.82 5.32
N LEU A 209 -16.15 -10.36 4.68
CA LEU A 209 -15.22 -9.46 5.30
C LEU A 209 -15.81 -8.04 5.33
N VAL A 210 -15.85 -7.45 6.51
CA VAL A 210 -16.21 -6.06 6.74
C VAL A 210 -14.96 -5.36 7.26
N MET A 211 -14.49 -4.38 6.53
CA MET A 211 -13.32 -3.58 6.90
C MET A 211 -13.75 -2.17 7.29
N ASP A 212 -13.03 -1.61 8.26
CA ASP A 212 -13.18 -0.24 8.74
C ASP A 212 -12.44 0.74 7.82
#